data_f3119d74027a7c7fe501f0ae69a4770a
#
_entry.id   f3119d74027a7c7fe501f0ae69a4770a
#
_cell.length_a   1.000
_cell.length_b   1.000
_cell.length_c   1.000
_cell.angle_alpha   90.00
_cell.angle_beta   90.00
_cell.angle_gamma   90.00
#
_symmetry.space_group_name_H-M   'P 1'
#
loop_
_entity.id
_entity.type
_entity.pdbx_description
1 polymer ?
#
loop_
_entity_poly.entity_id
_entity_poly.type
_entity_poly.pdbx_seq_one_letter_code
_entity_poly.pdbx_strand_id
1 'polypeptide(L)'
;MSRGLGDVYKRQGITKLKIRSLLTCRAKVGVCAHCYGSDMANGEPVQLGESIGVIAAESIGEPGTQLTMRTFHTGGIASAEDITQGLPRVEELFESRRPKSMAIMSEISGVVSQDDTKKNVVIKVTGKDENGAEVVKSYSIPFTQHARVMPGDRVEKGDIITREGVLYPQDILAIKGLSDVQNYLISEVQKVYRLQGVEINDKHIEVIVRQMCRKVRVTDSGSSDLIGGALANRLEVENINAELQKRIDDGEEGIKLVEYQQVLLGITKAALANESFLSAASFQETTRVLTEAAIKGKVDPLAGLKENVIIGKLIPAGTGLPEVREDLKRREQERDEAIAAELAAANQQ
;
A
#
# COMPACT_ATOMS: atom_id res chain seq x y z
N MET A 1 10.00 23.62 13.10
CA MET A 1 10.62 24.20 11.90
C MET A 1 9.72 24.27 10.65
N SER A 2 8.61 23.55 10.56
CA SER A 2 7.74 23.51 9.38
C SER A 2 6.84 24.74 9.15
N ARG A 3 6.52 25.51 10.18
CA ARG A 3 5.64 26.70 10.05
C ARG A 3 6.24 27.82 9.21
N GLY A 4 7.55 28.03 9.26
CA GLY A 4 8.22 29.10 8.51
C GLY A 4 8.29 28.89 6.99
N LEU A 5 8.49 27.64 6.53
CA LEU A 5 8.56 27.31 5.10
C LEU A 5 7.21 27.47 4.40
N GLY A 6 6.12 27.01 5.03
CA GLY A 6 4.78 27.16 4.46
C GLY A 6 4.36 28.63 4.26
N ASP A 7 4.77 29.52 5.14
CA ASP A 7 4.47 30.94 5.03
C ASP A 7 5.31 31.64 3.95
N VAL A 8 6.55 31.20 3.73
CA VAL A 8 7.41 31.70 2.63
C VAL A 8 6.80 31.33 1.27
N TYR A 9 6.37 30.08 1.07
CA TYR A 9 5.75 29.65 -0.19
C TYR A 9 4.41 30.35 -0.45
N LYS A 10 3.58 30.53 0.58
CA LYS A 10 2.33 31.31 0.47
C LYS A 10 2.57 32.74 0.02
N ARG A 11 3.60 33.41 0.57
CA ARG A 11 3.98 34.77 0.17
C ARG A 11 4.48 34.86 -1.28
N GLN A 12 5.04 33.78 -1.80
CA GLN A 12 5.49 33.65 -3.19
C GLN A 12 4.37 33.26 -4.17
N GLY A 13 3.13 33.13 -3.69
CA GLY A 13 1.97 32.76 -4.52
C GLY A 13 1.94 31.29 -4.96
N ILE A 14 2.80 30.43 -4.38
CA ILE A 14 2.85 29.00 -4.69
C ILE A 14 1.71 28.30 -3.95
N THR A 15 0.70 27.85 -4.69
CA THR A 15 -0.47 27.16 -4.14
C THR A 15 -0.36 25.65 -4.19
N LYS A 16 0.48 25.09 -5.08
CA LYS A 16 0.66 23.64 -5.26
C LYS A 16 2.13 23.29 -5.39
N LEU A 17 2.57 22.31 -4.63
CA LEU A 17 3.92 21.73 -4.69
C LEU A 17 3.83 20.26 -5.05
N LYS A 18 4.62 19.82 -6.03
CA LYS A 18 4.77 18.39 -6.33
C LYS A 18 5.84 17.82 -5.41
N ILE A 19 5.46 16.88 -4.56
CA ILE A 19 6.34 16.16 -3.66
C ILE A 19 6.47 14.70 -4.08
N ARG A 20 7.56 14.05 -3.68
CA ARG A 20 7.71 12.59 -3.80
C ARG A 20 7.00 11.91 -2.65
N SER A 21 6.41 10.75 -2.92
CA SER A 21 5.76 9.88 -1.94
C SER A 21 6.24 8.45 -2.13
N LEU A 22 6.18 7.67 -1.08
CA LEU A 22 6.41 6.23 -1.13
C LEU A 22 5.43 5.52 -2.07
N LEU A 23 4.18 5.97 -2.06
CA LEU A 23 3.09 5.39 -2.87
C LEU A 23 3.32 5.54 -4.37
N THR A 24 3.96 6.63 -4.80
CA THR A 24 4.24 6.93 -6.21
C THR A 24 5.64 6.49 -6.66
N CYS A 25 6.41 5.83 -5.78
CA CYS A 25 7.76 5.38 -6.11
C CYS A 25 7.77 4.28 -7.18
N ARG A 26 8.57 4.47 -8.24
CA ARG A 26 8.73 3.54 -9.38
C ARG A 26 9.91 2.58 -9.24
N ALA A 27 10.51 2.44 -8.07
CA ALA A 27 11.58 1.47 -7.85
C ALA A 27 11.04 0.04 -8.03
N LYS A 28 11.77 -0.79 -8.77
CA LYS A 28 11.41 -2.20 -9.03
C LYS A 28 11.45 -3.02 -7.75
N VAL A 29 12.53 -2.86 -6.96
CA VAL A 29 12.73 -3.52 -5.68
C VAL A 29 12.81 -2.45 -4.59
N GLY A 30 12.07 -2.64 -3.49
CA GLY A 30 12.06 -1.69 -2.39
C GLY A 30 11.50 -0.31 -2.72
N VAL A 31 12.09 0.72 -2.14
CA VAL A 31 11.76 2.14 -2.35
C VAL A 31 13.05 2.92 -2.52
N CYS A 32 13.08 3.91 -3.41
CA CYS A 32 14.28 4.71 -3.59
C CYS A 32 14.48 5.69 -2.41
N ALA A 33 15.73 5.99 -2.08
CA ALA A 33 16.10 6.88 -0.98
C ALA A 33 15.41 8.25 -1.06
N HIS A 34 15.29 8.83 -2.25
CA HIS A 34 14.63 10.12 -2.44
C HIS A 34 13.11 10.11 -2.15
N CYS A 35 12.42 8.97 -2.39
CA CYS A 35 10.99 8.87 -2.05
C CYS A 35 10.77 8.57 -0.57
N TYR A 36 11.70 7.86 0.05
CA TYR A 36 11.67 7.61 1.50
C TYR A 36 12.07 8.87 2.28
N GLY A 37 13.10 9.58 1.82
CA GLY A 37 13.60 10.81 2.42
C GLY A 37 14.56 10.57 3.58
N SER A 38 14.29 11.19 4.74
CA SER A 38 15.16 11.08 5.92
C SER A 38 14.90 9.81 6.71
N ASP A 39 15.95 9.26 7.30
CA ASP A 39 15.87 8.27 8.37
C ASP A 39 15.24 8.91 9.62
N MET A 40 14.40 8.13 10.32
CA MET A 40 13.66 8.62 11.47
C MET A 40 14.50 8.59 12.76
N ALA A 41 15.59 7.82 12.78
CA ALA A 41 16.45 7.69 13.95
C ALA A 41 17.39 8.90 14.12
N ASN A 42 18.04 9.32 13.04
CA ASN A 42 19.06 10.38 13.07
C ASN A 42 18.67 11.65 12.29
N GLY A 43 17.57 11.60 11.51
CA GLY A 43 17.12 12.73 10.69
C GLY A 43 17.94 12.97 9.43
N GLU A 44 18.96 12.16 9.16
CA GLU A 44 19.78 12.22 7.95
C GLU A 44 19.08 11.55 6.77
N PRO A 45 19.51 11.80 5.52
CA PRO A 45 19.03 11.06 4.37
C PRO A 45 19.24 9.56 4.54
N VAL A 46 18.22 8.75 4.24
CA VAL A 46 18.28 7.29 4.37
C VAL A 46 19.40 6.71 3.49
N GLN A 47 20.15 5.78 4.03
CA GLN A 47 21.22 5.07 3.32
C GLN A 47 20.66 3.93 2.48
N LEU A 48 21.42 3.54 1.45
CA LEU A 48 21.11 2.34 0.68
C LEU A 48 21.25 1.10 1.56
N GLY A 49 20.30 0.18 1.43
CA GLY A 49 20.30 -1.05 2.19
C GLY A 49 19.58 -0.99 3.53
N GLU A 50 18.94 0.11 3.85
CA GLU A 50 18.09 0.21 5.03
C GLU A 50 16.86 -0.71 4.90
N SER A 51 16.58 -1.50 5.94
CA SER A 51 15.49 -2.47 5.97
C SER A 51 14.15 -1.83 6.35
N ILE A 52 13.70 -0.85 5.56
CA ILE A 52 12.52 -0.01 5.84
C ILE A 52 11.22 -0.79 6.11
N GLY A 53 11.08 -1.97 5.51
CA GLY A 53 9.91 -2.84 5.72
C GLY A 53 9.87 -3.44 7.12
N VAL A 54 11.02 -3.84 7.66
CA VAL A 54 11.15 -4.34 9.03
C VAL A 54 10.89 -3.22 10.03
N ILE A 55 11.52 -2.06 9.82
CA ILE A 55 11.32 -0.85 10.63
C ILE A 55 9.84 -0.44 10.66
N ALA A 56 9.17 -0.47 9.50
CA ALA A 56 7.74 -0.18 9.42
C ALA A 56 6.90 -1.18 10.23
N ALA A 57 7.19 -2.47 10.11
CA ALA A 57 6.47 -3.52 10.84
C ALA A 57 6.68 -3.41 12.36
N GLU A 58 7.90 -3.12 12.81
CA GLU A 58 8.22 -2.90 14.22
C GLU A 58 7.53 -1.66 14.77
N SER A 59 7.58 -0.54 14.03
CA SER A 59 6.96 0.72 14.44
C SER A 59 5.42 0.64 14.55
N ILE A 60 4.79 -0.22 13.75
CA ILE A 60 3.36 -0.48 13.81
C ILE A 60 3.04 -1.52 14.89
N GLY A 61 3.90 -2.53 15.06
CA GLY A 61 3.66 -3.67 15.94
C GLY A 61 3.94 -3.39 17.41
N GLU A 62 4.95 -2.59 17.73
CA GLU A 62 5.31 -2.26 19.12
C GLU A 62 4.14 -1.61 19.86
N PRO A 63 3.51 -0.53 19.37
CA PRO A 63 2.37 0.05 20.05
C PRO A 63 1.15 -0.86 20.09
N GLY A 64 1.04 -1.82 19.16
CA GLY A 64 -0.04 -2.79 19.12
C GLY A 64 -0.16 -3.62 20.40
N THR A 65 0.97 -4.02 20.98
CA THR A 65 1.01 -4.75 22.28
C THR A 65 0.49 -3.88 23.44
N GLN A 66 0.80 -2.61 23.45
CA GLN A 66 0.32 -1.66 24.46
C GLN A 66 -1.18 -1.38 24.32
N LEU A 67 -1.71 -1.35 23.09
CA LEU A 67 -3.12 -1.17 22.79
C LEU A 67 -3.97 -2.33 23.33
N THR A 68 -3.52 -3.58 23.17
CA THR A 68 -4.21 -4.75 23.72
C THR A 68 -4.25 -4.75 25.25
N MET A 69 -3.18 -4.33 25.91
CA MET A 69 -3.12 -4.22 27.38
C MET A 69 -4.08 -3.16 27.92
N ARG A 70 -4.23 -2.02 27.23
CA ARG A 70 -5.12 -0.94 27.69
C ARG A 70 -6.61 -1.28 27.55
N THR A 71 -7.01 -2.06 26.55
CA THR A 71 -8.41 -2.47 26.38
C THR A 71 -8.88 -3.41 27.50
N PHE A 72 -7.98 -4.16 28.15
CA PHE A 72 -8.33 -5.00 29.31
C PHE A 72 -8.45 -4.22 30.63
N HIS A 73 -7.86 -3.03 30.72
CA HIS A 73 -7.81 -2.24 31.97
C HIS A 73 -8.89 -1.15 32.06
N THR A 74 -9.55 -0.79 30.98
CA THR A 74 -10.70 0.11 31.01
C THR A 74 -11.95 -0.66 31.43
N GLY A 75 -12.09 -0.92 32.72
CA GLY A 75 -13.27 -1.54 33.35
C GLY A 75 -14.50 -0.63 33.43
N GLY A 76 -14.67 0.28 32.49
CA GLY A 76 -15.90 1.03 32.24
C GLY A 76 -16.72 0.36 31.15
N ILE A 77 -18.02 0.63 31.11
CA ILE A 77 -18.96 0.12 30.11
C ILE A 77 -18.46 0.55 28.72
N ALA A 78 -17.52 -0.22 28.16
CA ALA A 78 -17.10 -0.05 26.78
C ALA A 78 -18.29 -0.49 25.91
N SER A 79 -18.79 0.40 25.06
CA SER A 79 -19.78 0.02 24.07
C SER A 79 -19.17 -1.04 23.13
N ALA A 80 -20.00 -1.92 22.59
CA ALA A 80 -19.54 -2.94 21.64
C ALA A 80 -18.81 -2.31 20.44
N GLU A 81 -19.03 -1.03 20.16
CA GLU A 81 -18.35 -0.22 19.16
C GLU A 81 -16.91 0.15 19.59
N ASP A 82 -16.65 0.44 20.85
CA ASP A 82 -15.32 0.81 21.35
C ASP A 82 -14.34 -0.36 21.33
N ILE A 83 -14.80 -1.59 21.52
CA ILE A 83 -13.97 -2.80 21.49
C ILE A 83 -13.50 -3.11 20.06
N THR A 84 -14.28 -2.74 19.05
CA THR A 84 -13.94 -2.93 17.63
C THR A 84 -13.09 -1.80 17.04
N GLN A 85 -12.91 -0.70 17.75
CA GLN A 85 -12.18 0.47 17.27
C GLN A 85 -10.66 0.44 17.52
N GLY A 86 -10.17 -0.55 18.26
CA GLY A 86 -8.75 -0.70 18.56
C GLY A 86 -7.96 -1.52 17.53
N LEU A 87 -7.04 -2.35 18.01
CA LEU A 87 -6.17 -3.22 17.20
C LEU A 87 -6.94 -4.12 16.22
N PRO A 88 -8.13 -4.70 16.57
CA PRO A 88 -8.91 -5.49 15.60
C PRO A 88 -9.29 -4.71 14.33
N ARG A 89 -9.51 -3.40 14.46
CA ARG A 89 -9.80 -2.54 13.30
C ARG A 89 -8.58 -2.35 12.40
N VAL A 90 -7.40 -2.20 12.98
CA VAL A 90 -6.14 -2.13 12.23
C VAL A 90 -5.89 -3.42 11.46
N GLU A 91 -6.11 -4.58 12.11
CA GLU A 91 -6.01 -5.88 11.47
C GLU A 91 -7.02 -6.03 10.31
N GLU A 92 -8.27 -5.62 10.51
CA GLU A 92 -9.31 -5.63 9.49
C GLU A 92 -8.93 -4.77 8.27
N LEU A 93 -8.35 -3.59 8.48
CA LEU A 93 -7.89 -2.69 7.43
C LEU A 93 -6.71 -3.28 6.65
N PHE A 94 -5.68 -3.78 7.34
CA PHE A 94 -4.51 -4.36 6.69
C PHE A 94 -4.81 -5.70 6.00
N GLU A 95 -5.74 -6.49 6.51
CA GLU A 95 -6.19 -7.71 5.82
C GLU A 95 -7.27 -7.45 4.78
N SER A 96 -7.72 -6.19 4.66
CA SER A 96 -8.82 -5.81 3.76
C SER A 96 -10.03 -6.76 3.92
N ARG A 97 -10.36 -7.08 5.19
CA ARG A 97 -11.51 -7.93 5.53
C ARG A 97 -12.81 -7.13 5.38
N ARG A 98 -13.86 -7.85 5.05
CA ARG A 98 -15.19 -7.26 4.96
C ARG A 98 -15.72 -6.95 6.36
N PRO A 99 -16.04 -5.68 6.68
CA PRO A 99 -16.56 -5.31 7.99
C PRO A 99 -17.96 -5.90 8.24
N LYS A 100 -18.32 -6.11 9.50
CA LYS A 100 -19.64 -6.64 9.87
C LYS A 100 -20.76 -5.67 9.53
N SER A 101 -20.54 -4.38 9.75
CA SER A 101 -21.46 -3.31 9.37
C SER A 101 -20.80 -2.47 8.31
N MET A 102 -21.27 -2.58 7.07
CA MET A 102 -20.73 -1.85 5.92
C MET A 102 -21.53 -0.59 5.68
N ALA A 103 -20.83 0.51 5.48
CA ALA A 103 -21.42 1.72 4.92
C ALA A 103 -21.62 1.54 3.40
N ILE A 104 -22.71 2.04 2.89
CA ILE A 104 -23.04 2.01 1.45
C ILE A 104 -22.61 3.33 0.83
N MET A 105 -21.87 3.25 -0.28
CA MET A 105 -21.47 4.40 -1.08
C MET A 105 -22.24 4.45 -2.39
N SER A 106 -22.45 5.65 -2.92
CA SER A 106 -23.01 5.84 -4.25
C SER A 106 -21.98 5.51 -5.33
N GLU A 107 -22.34 4.67 -6.28
CA GLU A 107 -21.52 4.34 -7.45
C GLU A 107 -21.65 5.38 -8.57
N ILE A 108 -22.72 6.16 -8.56
CA ILE A 108 -23.01 7.17 -9.57
C ILE A 108 -23.33 8.52 -8.93
N SER A 109 -23.10 9.60 -9.67
CA SER A 109 -23.53 10.93 -9.26
C SER A 109 -24.97 11.16 -9.72
N GLY A 110 -25.83 11.67 -8.85
CA GLY A 110 -27.23 11.85 -9.22
C GLY A 110 -28.09 12.44 -8.10
N VAL A 111 -29.39 12.39 -8.31
CA VAL A 111 -30.42 12.85 -7.36
C VAL A 111 -31.01 11.64 -6.64
N VAL A 112 -31.14 11.78 -5.33
CA VAL A 112 -31.65 10.74 -4.44
C VAL A 112 -33.17 10.74 -4.48
N SER A 113 -33.78 9.56 -4.63
CA SER A 113 -35.19 9.26 -4.36
C SER A 113 -35.29 8.11 -3.37
N GLN A 114 -36.27 8.13 -2.53
CA GLN A 114 -36.47 7.11 -1.50
C GLN A 114 -37.79 6.40 -1.75
N ASP A 115 -37.73 5.08 -1.75
CA ASP A 115 -38.91 4.22 -1.77
C ASP A 115 -38.97 3.42 -0.44
N ASP A 116 -39.96 3.73 0.39
CA ASP A 116 -40.16 3.01 1.63
C ASP A 116 -40.93 1.72 1.37
N THR A 117 -40.24 0.60 1.44
CA THR A 117 -40.85 -0.73 1.41
C THR A 117 -40.97 -1.25 2.85
N LYS A 118 -42.04 -1.99 3.17
CA LYS A 118 -42.38 -2.45 4.55
C LYS A 118 -41.24 -3.16 5.30
N LYS A 119 -40.14 -3.54 4.66
CA LYS A 119 -39.01 -4.27 5.27
C LYS A 119 -37.65 -3.61 5.14
N ASN A 120 -37.42 -2.76 4.18
CA ASN A 120 -36.14 -2.09 3.95
C ASN A 120 -36.38 -0.71 3.34
N VAL A 121 -35.54 0.25 3.65
CA VAL A 121 -35.48 1.53 2.96
C VAL A 121 -34.66 1.35 1.70
N VAL A 122 -35.25 1.60 0.55
CA VAL A 122 -34.55 1.52 -0.74
C VAL A 122 -34.29 2.94 -1.23
N ILE A 123 -33.03 3.30 -1.33
CA ILE A 123 -32.60 4.57 -1.90
C ILE A 123 -32.24 4.33 -3.37
N LYS A 124 -32.87 5.10 -4.24
CA LYS A 124 -32.56 5.13 -5.66
C LYS A 124 -31.80 6.40 -5.98
N VAL A 125 -30.67 6.27 -6.64
CA VAL A 125 -29.92 7.39 -7.18
C VAL A 125 -30.10 7.40 -8.69
N THR A 126 -30.68 8.49 -9.20
CA THR A 126 -30.89 8.71 -10.63
C THR A 126 -29.83 9.67 -11.12
N GLY A 127 -28.97 9.22 -12.01
CA GLY A 127 -27.86 9.99 -12.58
C GLY A 127 -27.74 9.79 -14.08
N LYS A 128 -26.76 10.50 -14.67
CA LYS A 128 -26.37 10.30 -16.07
C LYS A 128 -25.01 9.62 -16.10
N ASP A 129 -24.88 8.59 -16.92
CA ASP A 129 -23.62 7.93 -17.20
C ASP A 129 -22.73 8.79 -18.11
N GLU A 130 -21.46 8.42 -18.26
CA GLU A 130 -20.51 9.09 -19.15
C GLU A 130 -21.01 9.23 -20.60
N ASN A 131 -21.88 8.34 -21.03
CA ASN A 131 -22.54 8.35 -22.34
C ASN A 131 -23.84 9.20 -22.39
N GLY A 132 -24.22 9.87 -21.28
CA GLY A 132 -25.43 10.68 -21.19
C GLY A 132 -26.73 9.89 -21.01
N ALA A 133 -26.68 8.56 -20.90
CA ALA A 133 -27.82 7.73 -20.62
C ALA A 133 -28.25 7.86 -19.14
N GLU A 134 -29.57 7.87 -18.91
CA GLU A 134 -30.12 7.92 -17.57
C GLU A 134 -29.98 6.53 -16.91
N VAL A 135 -29.22 6.47 -15.82
CA VAL A 135 -28.98 5.24 -15.05
C VAL A 135 -29.56 5.42 -13.66
N VAL A 136 -30.35 4.43 -13.23
CA VAL A 136 -30.93 4.37 -11.89
C VAL A 136 -30.29 3.22 -11.13
N LYS A 137 -29.61 3.51 -10.03
CA LYS A 137 -29.10 2.50 -9.11
C LYS A 137 -29.86 2.52 -7.80
N SER A 138 -30.26 1.31 -7.35
CA SER A 138 -31.01 1.12 -6.12
C SER A 138 -30.14 0.49 -5.04
N TYR A 139 -30.12 1.12 -3.86
CA TYR A 139 -29.37 0.68 -2.68
C TYR A 139 -30.36 0.30 -1.58
N SER A 140 -30.32 -0.95 -1.12
CA SER A 140 -31.16 -1.43 -0.03
C SER A 140 -30.44 -1.23 1.29
N ILE A 141 -31.00 -0.39 2.17
CA ILE A 141 -30.47 -0.13 3.52
C ILE A 141 -31.16 -1.06 4.50
N PRO A 142 -30.41 -1.90 5.26
CA PRO A 142 -30.99 -2.74 6.32
C PRO A 142 -31.52 -1.88 7.45
N PHE A 143 -32.52 -2.40 8.19
CA PHE A 143 -33.17 -1.71 9.33
C PHE A 143 -32.22 -1.27 10.45
N THR A 144 -31.03 -1.87 10.51
CA THR A 144 -29.99 -1.54 11.50
C THR A 144 -29.19 -0.28 11.17
N GLN A 145 -29.43 0.30 10.01
CA GLN A 145 -28.72 1.49 9.52
C GLN A 145 -29.72 2.56 9.09
N HIS A 146 -29.33 3.81 9.28
CA HIS A 146 -30.12 4.96 8.86
C HIS A 146 -29.54 5.60 7.60
N ALA A 147 -30.40 6.15 6.76
CA ALA A 147 -29.99 6.94 5.64
C ALA A 147 -29.38 8.27 6.13
N ARG A 148 -28.25 8.67 5.54
CA ARG A 148 -27.62 9.96 5.77
C ARG A 148 -28.19 11.03 4.84
N VAL A 149 -28.61 10.61 3.66
CA VAL A 149 -29.12 11.46 2.57
C VAL A 149 -30.64 11.55 2.63
N MET A 150 -31.17 12.69 2.25
CA MET A 150 -32.62 12.94 2.16
C MET A 150 -33.11 12.83 0.71
N PRO A 151 -34.39 12.50 0.49
CA PRO A 151 -34.96 12.55 -0.86
C PRO A 151 -34.84 13.95 -1.46
N GLY A 152 -34.31 14.03 -2.69
CA GLY A 152 -34.03 15.27 -3.38
C GLY A 152 -32.59 15.77 -3.26
N ASP A 153 -31.77 15.20 -2.35
CA ASP A 153 -30.36 15.55 -2.25
C ASP A 153 -29.59 15.14 -3.50
N ARG A 154 -28.57 15.92 -3.83
CA ARG A 154 -27.62 15.57 -4.90
C ARG A 154 -26.40 14.90 -4.28
N VAL A 155 -26.11 13.69 -4.71
CA VAL A 155 -24.93 12.93 -4.29
C VAL A 155 -23.93 12.82 -5.43
N GLU A 156 -22.65 12.82 -5.09
CA GLU A 156 -21.57 12.58 -6.01
C GLU A 156 -21.10 11.10 -5.94
N LYS A 157 -20.44 10.65 -6.99
CA LYS A 157 -19.84 9.30 -7.01
C LYS A 157 -18.88 9.13 -5.83
N GLY A 158 -19.18 8.16 -4.97
CA GLY A 158 -18.40 7.87 -3.77
C GLY A 158 -18.85 8.56 -2.49
N ASP A 159 -19.98 9.26 -2.50
CA ASP A 159 -20.58 9.77 -1.27
C ASP A 159 -21.22 8.65 -0.46
N ILE A 160 -21.17 8.80 0.87
CA ILE A 160 -21.72 7.81 1.80
C ILE A 160 -23.21 8.05 1.95
N ILE A 161 -24.00 7.01 1.64
CA ILE A 161 -25.47 7.03 1.70
C ILE A 161 -25.96 6.72 3.12
N THR A 162 -25.27 5.83 3.85
CA THR A 162 -25.64 5.41 5.21
C THR A 162 -24.94 6.27 6.26
N ARG A 163 -25.58 6.45 7.40
CA ARG A 163 -25.02 7.18 8.54
C ARG A 163 -24.07 6.33 9.36
N GLU A 164 -24.42 5.08 9.56
CA GLU A 164 -23.67 4.08 10.31
C GLU A 164 -22.93 3.14 9.36
N GLY A 165 -21.92 2.49 9.93
CA GLY A 165 -21.13 1.51 9.21
C GLY A 165 -19.76 2.05 8.78
N VAL A 166 -18.93 1.14 8.35
CA VAL A 166 -17.55 1.39 8.00
C VAL A 166 -17.38 1.13 6.51
N LEU A 167 -16.60 1.97 5.84
CA LEU A 167 -16.30 1.80 4.43
C LEU A 167 -15.42 0.57 4.20
N TYR A 168 -15.78 -0.21 3.19
CA TYR A 168 -14.99 -1.35 2.76
C TYR A 168 -13.92 -0.88 1.75
N PRO A 169 -12.62 -1.15 2.00
CA PRO A 169 -11.54 -0.62 1.16
C PRO A 169 -11.63 -1.02 -0.32
N GLN A 170 -12.17 -2.22 -0.61
CA GLN A 170 -12.33 -2.67 -1.99
C GLN A 170 -13.43 -1.92 -2.75
N ASP A 171 -14.49 -1.50 -2.07
CA ASP A 171 -15.54 -0.68 -2.67
C ASP A 171 -15.01 0.72 -2.98
N ILE A 172 -14.17 1.28 -2.08
CA ILE A 172 -13.47 2.54 -2.35
C ILE A 172 -12.58 2.42 -3.58
N LEU A 173 -11.84 1.31 -3.70
CA LEU A 173 -10.99 1.06 -4.87
C LEU A 173 -11.81 1.02 -6.16
N ALA A 174 -12.96 0.35 -6.15
CA ALA A 174 -13.83 0.21 -7.33
C ALA A 174 -14.50 1.54 -7.73
N ILE A 175 -14.86 2.37 -6.74
CA ILE A 175 -15.65 3.59 -6.98
C ILE A 175 -14.74 4.81 -7.15
N LYS A 176 -13.80 5.04 -6.23
CA LYS A 176 -12.94 6.25 -6.18
C LYS A 176 -11.53 6.04 -6.75
N GLY A 177 -11.08 4.79 -6.84
CA GLY A 177 -9.77 4.46 -7.37
C GLY A 177 -8.67 4.31 -6.34
N LEU A 178 -7.42 4.13 -6.83
CA LEU A 178 -6.28 3.74 -6.02
C LEU A 178 -5.85 4.79 -5.00
N SER A 179 -5.77 6.06 -5.40
CA SER A 179 -5.28 7.13 -4.53
C SER A 179 -6.16 7.32 -3.29
N ASP A 180 -7.48 7.22 -3.47
CA ASP A 180 -8.43 7.41 -2.38
C ASP A 180 -8.43 6.25 -1.40
N VAL A 181 -8.26 5.02 -1.89
CA VAL A 181 -8.10 3.85 -1.02
C VAL A 181 -6.83 3.92 -0.19
N GLN A 182 -5.73 4.39 -0.78
CA GLN A 182 -4.47 4.57 -0.06
C GLN A 182 -4.60 5.62 1.05
N ASN A 183 -5.15 6.77 0.72
CA ASN A 183 -5.41 7.84 1.70
C ASN A 183 -6.37 7.39 2.80
N TYR A 184 -7.42 6.66 2.44
CA TYR A 184 -8.37 6.11 3.41
C TYR A 184 -7.69 5.15 4.39
N LEU A 185 -6.90 4.18 3.90
CA LEU A 185 -6.19 3.23 4.76
C LEU A 185 -5.23 3.93 5.71
N ILE A 186 -4.45 4.90 5.22
CA ILE A 186 -3.51 5.67 6.05
C ILE A 186 -4.27 6.45 7.13
N SER A 187 -5.33 7.18 6.74
CA SER A 187 -6.09 8.02 7.66
C SER A 187 -6.81 7.20 8.75
N GLU A 188 -7.41 6.06 8.38
CA GLU A 188 -8.10 5.21 9.34
C GLU A 188 -7.15 4.50 10.31
N VAL A 189 -6.01 4.00 9.82
CA VAL A 189 -4.98 3.42 10.70
C VAL A 189 -4.44 4.48 11.65
N GLN A 190 -4.07 5.66 11.15
CA GLN A 190 -3.60 6.78 11.96
C GLN A 190 -4.63 7.21 13.02
N LYS A 191 -5.91 7.22 12.65
CA LYS A 191 -6.99 7.56 13.57
C LYS A 191 -7.04 6.61 14.76
N VAL A 192 -6.90 5.30 14.53
CA VAL A 192 -6.88 4.31 15.61
C VAL A 192 -5.70 4.54 16.56
N TYR A 193 -4.50 4.77 16.04
CA TYR A 193 -3.31 5.01 16.89
C TYR A 193 -3.39 6.34 17.63
N ARG A 194 -3.82 7.42 16.97
CA ARG A 194 -3.99 8.73 17.61
C ARG A 194 -5.04 8.74 18.72
N LEU A 195 -6.13 8.01 18.58
CA LEU A 195 -7.13 7.83 19.65
C LEU A 195 -6.53 7.19 20.91
N GLN A 196 -5.47 6.42 20.75
CA GLN A 196 -4.73 5.80 21.86
C GLN A 196 -3.53 6.63 22.34
N GLY A 197 -3.34 7.83 21.78
CA GLY A 197 -2.22 8.72 22.12
C GLY A 197 -0.86 8.26 21.58
N VAL A 198 -0.86 7.43 20.55
CA VAL A 198 0.36 6.95 19.88
C VAL A 198 0.50 7.69 18.54
N GLU A 199 1.68 8.26 18.31
CA GLU A 199 2.04 8.89 17.04
C GLU A 199 2.96 7.98 16.24
N ILE A 200 2.51 7.56 15.07
CA ILE A 200 3.31 6.79 14.10
C ILE A 200 3.50 7.67 12.86
N ASN A 201 4.70 7.66 12.29
CA ASN A 201 4.92 8.38 11.03
C ASN A 201 4.20 7.70 9.88
N ASP A 202 3.56 8.49 9.01
CA ASP A 202 2.79 7.99 7.86
C ASP A 202 3.63 7.10 6.93
N LYS A 203 4.94 7.33 6.84
CA LYS A 203 5.86 6.51 6.03
C LYS A 203 5.76 5.00 6.31
N HIS A 204 5.64 4.62 7.58
CA HIS A 204 5.56 3.22 7.98
C HIS A 204 4.29 2.57 7.46
N ILE A 205 3.17 3.29 7.54
CA ILE A 205 1.88 2.83 7.01
C ILE A 205 1.91 2.83 5.47
N GLU A 206 2.47 3.87 4.85
CA GLU A 206 2.61 3.97 3.38
C GLU A 206 3.40 2.80 2.78
N VAL A 207 4.47 2.32 3.44
CA VAL A 207 5.24 1.15 3.02
C VAL A 207 4.35 -0.09 2.92
N ILE A 208 3.52 -0.33 3.94
CA ILE A 208 2.61 -1.48 3.98
C ILE A 208 1.51 -1.34 2.92
N VAL A 209 0.85 -0.18 2.87
CA VAL A 209 -0.24 0.10 1.91
C VAL A 209 0.27 -0.01 0.46
N ARG A 210 1.50 0.46 0.19
CA ARG A 210 2.14 0.28 -1.13
C ARG A 210 2.24 -1.19 -1.53
N GLN A 211 2.63 -2.08 -0.60
CA GLN A 211 2.71 -3.50 -0.88
C GLN A 211 1.33 -4.15 -1.10
N MET A 212 0.31 -3.71 -0.36
CA MET A 212 -1.07 -4.17 -0.56
C MET A 212 -1.62 -3.82 -1.96
N CYS A 213 -1.17 -2.70 -2.54
CA CYS A 213 -1.61 -2.19 -3.84
C CYS A 213 -0.65 -2.51 -5.00
N ARG A 214 0.41 -3.30 -4.75
CA ARG A 214 1.47 -3.57 -5.74
C ARG A 214 0.98 -4.43 -6.92
N LYS A 215 0.03 -5.33 -6.68
CA LYS A 215 -0.44 -6.30 -7.67
C LYS A 215 -1.68 -5.84 -8.41
N VAL A 216 -1.76 -6.25 -9.67
CA VAL A 216 -2.92 -6.07 -10.55
C VAL A 216 -3.35 -7.42 -11.09
N ARG A 217 -4.61 -7.56 -11.45
CA ARG A 217 -5.12 -8.73 -12.16
C ARG A 217 -5.20 -8.41 -13.65
N VAL A 218 -4.52 -9.20 -14.47
CA VAL A 218 -4.57 -9.09 -15.91
C VAL A 218 -5.96 -9.53 -16.38
N THR A 219 -6.66 -8.67 -17.11
CA THR A 219 -7.98 -8.98 -17.69
C THR A 219 -7.82 -9.52 -19.11
N ASP A 220 -7.05 -8.81 -19.93
CA ASP A 220 -6.65 -9.24 -21.28
C ASP A 220 -5.13 -9.10 -21.40
N SER A 221 -4.47 -10.17 -21.85
CA SER A 221 -3.02 -10.20 -22.04
C SER A 221 -2.55 -9.38 -23.24
N GLY A 222 -3.46 -9.01 -24.15
CA GLY A 222 -3.09 -8.33 -25.39
C GLY A 222 -1.98 -9.06 -26.15
N SER A 223 -0.96 -8.31 -26.55
CA SER A 223 0.22 -8.84 -27.27
C SER A 223 1.40 -9.19 -26.35
N SER A 224 1.16 -9.40 -25.05
CA SER A 224 2.19 -9.77 -24.07
C SER A 224 2.18 -11.26 -23.75
N ASP A 225 3.26 -11.76 -23.12
CA ASP A 225 3.39 -13.12 -22.61
C ASP A 225 2.68 -13.36 -21.26
N LEU A 226 1.93 -12.37 -20.78
CA LEU A 226 1.21 -12.46 -19.51
C LEU A 226 -0.02 -13.39 -19.66
N ILE A 227 -0.34 -14.10 -18.57
CA ILE A 227 -1.49 -14.98 -18.53
C ILE A 227 -2.72 -14.21 -18.06
N GLY A 228 -3.81 -14.23 -18.85
CA GLY A 228 -5.09 -13.67 -18.45
C GLY A 228 -5.60 -14.24 -17.12
N GLY A 229 -6.12 -13.40 -16.24
CA GLY A 229 -6.58 -13.76 -14.89
C GLY A 229 -5.46 -13.88 -13.83
N ALA A 230 -4.17 -13.86 -14.22
CA ALA A 230 -3.05 -13.94 -13.28
C ALA A 230 -2.82 -12.60 -12.57
N LEU A 231 -2.16 -12.69 -11.40
CA LEU A 231 -1.68 -11.53 -10.66
C LEU A 231 -0.27 -11.16 -11.14
N ALA A 232 -0.11 -9.94 -11.63
CA ALA A 232 1.16 -9.37 -12.06
C ALA A 232 1.52 -8.12 -11.24
N ASN A 233 2.77 -7.68 -11.29
CA ASN A 233 3.16 -6.42 -10.69
C ASN A 233 2.68 -5.26 -11.56
N ARG A 234 2.06 -4.25 -10.93
CA ARG A 234 1.56 -3.08 -11.66
C ARG A 234 2.65 -2.39 -12.47
N LEU A 235 3.83 -2.14 -11.87
CA LEU A 235 4.94 -1.48 -12.56
C LEU A 235 5.49 -2.29 -13.73
N GLU A 236 5.46 -3.62 -13.64
CA GLU A 236 5.86 -4.51 -14.72
C GLU A 236 4.89 -4.42 -15.90
N VAL A 237 3.59 -4.46 -15.62
CA VAL A 237 2.54 -4.30 -16.65
C VAL A 237 2.59 -2.90 -17.28
N GLU A 238 2.80 -1.85 -16.48
CA GLU A 238 2.98 -0.49 -16.99
C GLU A 238 4.19 -0.37 -17.91
N ASN A 239 5.32 -1.03 -17.59
CA ASN A 239 6.51 -1.05 -18.43
C ASN A 239 6.28 -1.81 -19.75
N ILE A 240 5.62 -2.98 -19.68
CA ILE A 240 5.24 -3.77 -20.87
C ILE A 240 4.31 -2.92 -21.77
N ASN A 241 3.32 -2.27 -21.19
CA ASN A 241 2.43 -1.40 -21.95
C ASN A 241 3.16 -0.21 -22.57
N ALA A 242 4.16 0.35 -21.88
CA ALA A 242 4.98 1.43 -22.44
C ALA A 242 5.87 0.96 -23.60
N GLU A 243 6.35 -0.28 -23.57
CA GLU A 243 7.09 -0.90 -24.68
C GLU A 243 6.17 -1.22 -25.87
N LEU A 244 4.99 -1.80 -25.61
CA LEU A 244 3.99 -2.05 -26.63
C LEU A 244 3.50 -0.75 -27.30
N GLN A 245 3.31 0.31 -26.49
CA GLN A 245 2.90 1.61 -27.02
C GLN A 245 3.97 2.18 -27.95
N LYS A 246 5.26 2.06 -27.64
CA LYS A 246 6.34 2.50 -28.55
C LYS A 246 6.31 1.76 -29.88
N ARG A 247 6.07 0.43 -29.83
CA ARG A 247 5.95 -0.37 -31.07
C ARG A 247 4.74 0.03 -31.91
N ILE A 248 3.63 0.41 -31.27
CA ILE A 248 2.46 0.99 -31.97
C ILE A 248 2.84 2.35 -32.60
N ASP A 249 3.54 3.20 -31.87
CA ASP A 249 3.97 4.51 -32.34
C ASP A 249 5.01 4.39 -33.48
N ASP A 250 5.81 3.31 -33.49
CA ASP A 250 6.74 2.96 -34.57
C ASP A 250 6.05 2.37 -35.82
N GLY A 251 4.71 2.17 -35.76
CA GLY A 251 3.89 1.79 -36.93
C GLY A 251 3.63 0.28 -37.06
N GLU A 252 3.88 -0.54 -36.04
CA GLU A 252 3.50 -1.95 -36.05
C GLU A 252 1.97 -2.10 -35.87
N GLU A 253 1.30 -2.75 -36.83
CA GLU A 253 -0.12 -3.00 -36.77
C GLU A 253 -0.47 -4.30 -36.00
N GLY A 254 -1.63 -4.31 -35.36
CA GLY A 254 -2.16 -5.51 -34.69
C GLY A 254 -1.71 -5.69 -33.24
N ILE A 255 -0.97 -4.76 -32.64
CA ILE A 255 -0.55 -4.79 -31.25
C ILE A 255 -1.70 -4.30 -30.37
N LYS A 256 -2.02 -5.09 -29.32
CA LYS A 256 -2.98 -4.71 -28.27
C LYS A 256 -2.24 -4.52 -26.96
N LEU A 257 -2.58 -3.47 -26.24
CA LEU A 257 -2.11 -3.22 -24.88
C LEU A 257 -2.71 -4.24 -23.90
N VAL A 258 -1.99 -4.46 -22.80
CA VAL A 258 -2.47 -5.30 -21.69
C VAL A 258 -3.53 -4.53 -20.91
N GLU A 259 -4.71 -5.12 -20.79
CA GLU A 259 -5.75 -4.61 -19.90
C GLU A 259 -5.64 -5.27 -18.52
N TYR A 260 -5.76 -4.46 -17.49
CA TYR A 260 -5.66 -4.94 -16.12
C TYR A 260 -6.59 -4.19 -15.17
N GLN A 261 -6.99 -4.88 -14.13
CA GLN A 261 -7.77 -4.31 -13.03
C GLN A 261 -6.89 -4.19 -11.78
N GLN A 262 -6.88 -3.03 -11.15
CA GLN A 262 -6.21 -2.83 -9.87
C GLN A 262 -6.89 -3.67 -8.80
N VAL A 263 -6.10 -4.38 -7.98
CA VAL A 263 -6.58 -5.16 -6.85
C VAL A 263 -5.93 -4.68 -5.56
N LEU A 264 -6.68 -4.76 -4.47
CA LEU A 264 -6.18 -4.55 -3.13
C LEU A 264 -6.06 -5.90 -2.44
N LEU A 265 -4.86 -6.28 -2.04
CA LEU A 265 -4.59 -7.52 -1.32
C LEU A 265 -4.40 -7.22 0.17
N GLY A 266 -4.99 -8.05 1.04
CA GLY A 266 -4.59 -8.05 2.45
C GLY A 266 -3.13 -8.45 2.62
N ILE A 267 -2.49 -8.06 3.73
CA ILE A 267 -1.06 -8.29 3.95
C ILE A 267 -0.67 -9.77 3.85
N THR A 268 -1.50 -10.68 4.37
CA THR A 268 -1.29 -12.13 4.27
C THR A 268 -1.28 -12.59 2.81
N LYS A 269 -2.27 -12.18 2.03
CA LYS A 269 -2.35 -12.53 0.60
C LYS A 269 -1.23 -11.87 -0.20
N ALA A 270 -0.85 -10.64 0.12
CA ALA A 270 0.25 -9.94 -0.53
C ALA A 270 1.59 -10.62 -0.26
N ALA A 271 1.81 -11.13 0.96
CA ALA A 271 3.00 -11.91 1.32
C ALA A 271 3.09 -13.24 0.56
N LEU A 272 1.97 -13.96 0.39
CA LEU A 272 1.91 -15.19 -0.40
C LEU A 272 2.05 -14.95 -1.91
N ALA A 273 1.61 -13.79 -2.41
CA ALA A 273 1.73 -13.38 -3.81
C ALA A 273 3.10 -12.77 -4.15
N ASN A 274 4.11 -12.93 -3.28
CA ASN A 274 5.47 -12.45 -3.53
C ASN A 274 6.13 -13.20 -4.70
N GLU A 275 7.13 -12.57 -5.32
CA GLU A 275 7.92 -13.17 -6.40
C GLU A 275 8.81 -14.31 -5.88
N SER A 276 9.38 -14.13 -4.68
CA SER A 276 10.14 -15.17 -3.99
C SER A 276 9.22 -16.26 -3.45
N PHE A 277 9.30 -17.45 -4.04
CA PHE A 277 8.56 -18.61 -3.55
C PHE A 277 9.13 -19.14 -2.23
N LEU A 278 10.43 -18.96 -1.97
CA LEU A 278 11.06 -19.34 -0.71
C LEU A 278 10.50 -18.51 0.45
N SER A 279 10.40 -17.20 0.26
CA SER A 279 9.80 -16.30 1.25
C SER A 279 8.33 -16.65 1.52
N ALA A 280 7.55 -16.89 0.47
CA ALA A 280 6.15 -17.27 0.59
C ALA A 280 5.97 -18.62 1.30
N ALA A 281 6.73 -19.63 0.93
CA ALA A 281 6.68 -20.99 1.51
C ALA A 281 7.06 -21.00 3.00
N SER A 282 7.96 -20.11 3.43
CA SER A 282 8.36 -20.01 4.84
C SER A 282 7.34 -19.30 5.72
N PHE A 283 6.33 -18.66 5.13
CA PHE A 283 5.29 -17.94 5.86
C PHE A 283 4.07 -18.83 6.17
N GLN A 284 3.39 -19.33 5.14
CA GLN A 284 2.21 -20.18 5.25
C GLN A 284 2.08 -21.07 4.02
N GLU A 285 1.26 -22.13 4.11
CA GLU A 285 0.92 -23.00 2.99
C GLU A 285 2.15 -23.59 2.26
N THR A 286 3.19 -23.98 2.99
CA THR A 286 4.49 -24.43 2.46
C THR A 286 4.36 -25.43 1.32
N THR A 287 3.59 -26.51 1.51
CA THR A 287 3.43 -27.57 0.52
C THR A 287 2.82 -27.05 -0.78
N ARG A 288 1.75 -26.22 -0.68
CA ARG A 288 1.07 -25.66 -1.84
C ARG A 288 2.00 -24.74 -2.64
N VAL A 289 2.69 -23.83 -1.95
CA VAL A 289 3.58 -22.86 -2.58
C VAL A 289 4.75 -23.57 -3.29
N LEU A 290 5.38 -24.54 -2.64
CA LEU A 290 6.49 -25.29 -3.22
C LEU A 290 6.04 -26.16 -4.41
N THR A 291 4.88 -26.81 -4.31
CA THR A 291 4.32 -27.61 -5.42
C THR A 291 4.02 -26.71 -6.63
N GLU A 292 3.40 -25.57 -6.40
CA GLU A 292 3.10 -24.60 -7.47
C GLU A 292 4.36 -24.02 -8.10
N ALA A 293 5.39 -23.75 -7.30
CA ALA A 293 6.67 -23.25 -7.78
C ALA A 293 7.39 -24.32 -8.64
N ALA A 294 7.36 -25.58 -8.19
CA ALA A 294 7.94 -26.69 -8.93
C ALA A 294 7.24 -26.95 -10.28
N ILE A 295 5.90 -26.95 -10.29
CA ILE A 295 5.12 -27.16 -11.52
C ILE A 295 5.39 -26.03 -12.54
N LYS A 296 5.49 -24.78 -12.05
CA LYS A 296 5.74 -23.61 -12.90
C LYS A 296 7.21 -23.37 -13.24
N GLY A 297 8.14 -24.17 -12.69
CA GLY A 297 9.57 -23.97 -12.88
C GLY A 297 10.05 -22.58 -12.42
N LYS A 298 9.50 -22.05 -11.32
CA LYS A 298 9.84 -20.71 -10.83
C LYS A 298 11.30 -20.63 -10.38
N VAL A 299 11.95 -19.54 -10.73
CA VAL A 299 13.30 -19.18 -10.26
C VAL A 299 13.16 -18.06 -9.23
N ASP A 300 13.78 -18.21 -8.06
CA ASP A 300 13.78 -17.19 -7.01
C ASP A 300 14.89 -16.17 -7.27
N PRO A 301 14.59 -14.87 -7.37
CA PRO A 301 15.59 -13.84 -7.64
C PRO A 301 16.49 -13.53 -6.43
N LEU A 302 16.19 -14.07 -5.23
CA LEU A 302 16.91 -13.81 -3.98
C LEU A 302 17.11 -12.32 -3.65
N ALA A 303 16.13 -11.50 -4.01
CA ALA A 303 16.20 -10.05 -3.87
C ALA A 303 15.80 -9.52 -2.48
N GLY A 304 15.12 -10.33 -1.66
CA GLY A 304 14.65 -9.96 -0.33
C GLY A 304 15.55 -10.47 0.80
N LEU A 305 15.15 -10.17 2.03
CA LEU A 305 15.92 -10.54 3.22
C LEU A 305 15.72 -12.02 3.58
N LYS A 306 14.46 -12.46 3.64
CA LYS A 306 14.07 -13.75 4.20
C LYS A 306 14.61 -14.94 3.42
N GLU A 307 14.55 -14.91 2.10
CA GLU A 307 15.09 -15.96 1.23
C GLU A 307 16.60 -16.12 1.36
N ASN A 308 17.33 -15.01 1.51
CA ASN A 308 18.78 -15.05 1.73
C ASN A 308 19.13 -15.64 3.11
N VAL A 309 18.37 -15.31 4.15
CA VAL A 309 18.52 -15.92 5.48
C VAL A 309 18.29 -17.43 5.43
N ILE A 310 17.25 -17.89 4.73
CA ILE A 310 16.93 -19.32 4.60
C ILE A 310 18.08 -20.09 3.95
N ILE A 311 18.73 -19.52 2.93
CA ILE A 311 19.83 -20.15 2.20
C ILE A 311 21.18 -19.99 2.93
N GLY A 312 21.25 -19.15 3.97
CA GLY A 312 22.49 -18.85 4.69
C GLY A 312 23.42 -17.88 3.96
N LYS A 313 22.88 -17.06 3.04
CA LYS A 313 23.61 -15.97 2.40
C LYS A 313 23.46 -14.67 3.20
N LEU A 314 24.38 -13.73 2.99
CA LEU A 314 24.24 -12.39 3.53
C LEU A 314 22.98 -11.74 2.98
N ILE A 315 22.24 -11.06 3.87
CA ILE A 315 21.05 -10.31 3.49
C ILE A 315 21.43 -9.13 2.61
N PRO A 316 20.63 -8.77 1.61
CA PRO A 316 20.86 -7.58 0.78
C PRO A 316 20.44 -6.30 1.51
N ALA A 317 20.99 -6.09 2.71
CA ALA A 317 20.75 -4.93 3.57
C ALA A 317 22.03 -4.56 4.33
N GLY A 318 22.25 -3.29 4.58
CA GLY A 318 23.44 -2.78 5.28
C GLY A 318 24.73 -3.25 4.63
N THR A 319 25.64 -3.81 5.42
CA THR A 319 26.94 -4.33 4.96
C THR A 319 26.86 -5.55 4.03
N GLY A 320 25.69 -6.16 3.91
CA GLY A 320 25.45 -7.29 3.01
C GLY A 320 25.22 -6.87 1.55
N LEU A 321 24.94 -5.60 1.28
CA LEU A 321 24.82 -5.08 -0.08
C LEU A 321 26.17 -5.12 -0.83
N PRO A 322 26.21 -5.59 -2.09
CA PRO A 322 27.43 -5.63 -2.88
C PRO A 322 28.13 -4.27 -2.95
N GLU A 323 27.38 -3.20 -3.22
CA GLU A 323 27.89 -1.84 -3.35
C GLU A 323 28.55 -1.34 -2.04
N VAL A 324 27.87 -1.56 -0.90
CA VAL A 324 28.39 -1.17 0.43
C VAL A 324 29.63 -1.99 0.78
N ARG A 325 29.63 -3.29 0.41
CA ARG A 325 30.77 -4.16 0.66
C ARG A 325 32.01 -3.77 -0.15
N GLU A 326 31.84 -3.38 -1.39
CA GLU A 326 32.94 -2.88 -2.23
C GLU A 326 33.52 -1.59 -1.66
N ASP A 327 32.65 -0.66 -1.22
CA ASP A 327 33.08 0.57 -0.59
C ASP A 327 33.83 0.32 0.74
N LEU A 328 33.34 -0.60 1.56
CA LEU A 328 34.04 -0.98 2.81
C LEU A 328 35.41 -1.58 2.52
N LYS A 329 35.52 -2.49 1.55
CA LYS A 329 36.81 -3.07 1.17
C LYS A 329 37.78 -2.02 0.65
N ARG A 330 37.29 -1.07 -0.14
CA ARG A 330 38.13 0.04 -0.64
C ARG A 330 38.64 0.89 0.52
N ARG A 331 37.78 1.26 1.47
CA ARG A 331 38.18 2.03 2.65
C ARG A 331 39.14 1.26 3.59
N GLU A 332 38.97 -0.05 3.71
CA GLU A 332 39.92 -0.89 4.45
C GLU A 332 41.30 -0.92 3.76
N GLN A 333 41.35 -1.07 2.45
CA GLN A 333 42.58 -1.00 1.67
C GLN A 333 43.28 0.36 1.79
N GLU A 334 42.54 1.46 1.62
CA GLU A 334 43.08 2.82 1.79
C GLU A 334 43.64 3.06 3.20
N ARG A 335 42.97 2.52 4.22
CA ARG A 335 43.45 2.60 5.60
C ARG A 335 44.71 1.79 5.84
N ASP A 336 44.75 0.56 5.32
CA ASP A 336 45.90 -0.30 5.45
C ASP A 336 47.13 0.24 4.70
N GLU A 337 46.93 0.86 3.53
CA GLU A 337 47.97 1.60 2.79
C GLU A 337 48.46 2.83 3.56
N ALA A 338 47.56 3.59 4.18
CA ALA A 338 47.92 4.73 5.00
C ALA A 338 48.77 4.31 6.24
N ILE A 339 48.36 3.23 6.94
CA ILE A 339 49.11 2.66 8.05
C ILE A 339 50.50 2.16 7.59
N ALA A 340 50.59 1.51 6.46
CA ALA A 340 51.85 1.03 5.89
C ALA A 340 52.77 2.18 5.51
N ALA A 341 52.24 3.27 4.96
CA ALA A 341 53.00 4.49 4.65
C ALA A 341 53.52 5.19 5.91
N GLU A 342 52.71 5.28 6.96
CA GLU A 342 53.14 5.82 8.27
C GLU A 342 54.25 4.99 8.90
N LEU A 343 54.14 3.65 8.90
CA LEU A 343 55.18 2.75 9.40
C LEU A 343 56.49 2.85 8.58
N ALA A 344 56.38 2.97 7.27
CA ALA A 344 57.55 3.17 6.42
C ALA A 344 58.26 4.53 6.68
N ALA A 345 57.49 5.59 6.91
CA ALA A 345 58.03 6.89 7.30
C ALA A 345 58.69 6.90 8.68
N ALA A 346 58.08 6.17 9.64
CA ALA A 346 58.67 6.04 10.98
C ALA A 346 59.96 5.22 11.02
N ASN A 347 60.14 4.25 10.13
CA ASN A 347 61.34 3.42 10.00
C ASN A 347 62.49 4.13 9.26
N GLN A 348 62.27 5.30 8.67
CA GLN A 348 63.27 6.12 7.98
C GLN A 348 63.82 7.23 8.85
N GLN A 349 63.33 7.41 10.06
CA GLN A 349 63.84 8.30 11.10
C GLN A 349 64.71 7.52 12.11
#